data_895858a349cd6ab34f8b5bc1a4fd0147
#
_entry.id   895858a349cd6ab34f8b5bc1a4fd0147
#
_cell.length_a   1.000
_cell.length_b   1.000
_cell.length_c   1.000
_cell.angle_alpha   90.00
_cell.angle_beta   90.00
_cell.angle_gamma   90.00
#
_symmetry.space_group_name_H-M   'P 1'
#
loop_
_entity.id
_entity.type
_entity.pdbx_description
1 polymer ?
#
loop_
_entity_poly.entity_id
_entity_poly.type
_entity_poly.pdbx_seq_one_letter_code
_entity_poly.pdbx_strand_id
1 'polypeptide(L)'
;MVLHYQPKIDVRTHRMVGVEALMRWQRGNQLVSPAEFIPLAESTGLINEMSLWAIGEAARQAKQWQAQFGFDASIAVNLPSRLFEQDDLVAQIECILQREAVSPRALELEITETGLMKDLQGVVPSLTRLNQIGVEISIDDFGTGYSSLAYLTSLPISELKIDRSFVRDLGETPQSSAVVSAIIALARALGLRVIAEGVETTAQMEVLYSLGCHICQGFLFARPMPAAQVATWLNEVLQGDGLPRVSDTAPLFPPPVSTLS
;
A
#
# COMPACT_ATOMS: atom_id res chain seq x y z
N MET A 1 13.22 -6.51 13.17
CA MET A 1 12.08 -5.96 12.39
C MET A 1 11.18 -7.09 11.95
N VAL A 2 9.88 -6.84 11.76
CA VAL A 2 8.92 -7.76 11.16
C VAL A 2 8.02 -6.98 10.22
N LEU A 3 7.38 -7.66 9.24
CA LEU A 3 6.36 -7.07 8.39
C LEU A 3 4.98 -7.50 8.89
N HIS A 4 4.06 -6.55 8.96
CA HIS A 4 2.64 -6.78 9.00
C HIS A 4 2.05 -6.42 7.64
N TYR A 5 0.98 -7.06 7.26
CA TYR A 5 0.37 -6.91 5.95
C TYR A 5 -1.06 -6.42 6.10
N GLN A 6 -1.45 -5.43 5.31
CA GLN A 6 -2.81 -4.93 5.28
C GLN A 6 -3.44 -5.20 3.92
N PRO A 7 -4.59 -5.87 3.85
CA PRO A 7 -5.25 -6.21 2.59
C PRO A 7 -5.78 -4.99 1.83
N LYS A 8 -5.58 -5.01 0.50
CA LYS A 8 -6.23 -4.15 -0.49
C LYS A 8 -7.41 -4.94 -1.07
N ILE A 9 -8.65 -4.43 -0.95
CA ILE A 9 -9.88 -5.16 -1.28
C ILE A 9 -10.59 -4.50 -2.48
N ASP A 10 -10.89 -5.27 -3.50
CA ASP A 10 -11.85 -4.86 -4.53
C ASP A 10 -13.28 -5.10 -4.02
N VAL A 11 -13.98 -4.01 -3.71
CA VAL A 11 -15.32 -4.03 -3.12
C VAL A 11 -16.43 -4.51 -4.06
N ARG A 12 -16.16 -4.61 -5.37
CA ARG A 12 -17.10 -5.18 -6.38
C ARG A 12 -17.11 -6.69 -6.33
N THR A 13 -15.91 -7.27 -6.19
CA THR A 13 -15.70 -8.71 -6.26
C THR A 13 -15.53 -9.33 -4.88
N HIS A 14 -15.40 -8.50 -3.85
CA HIS A 14 -15.04 -8.90 -2.49
C HIS A 14 -13.75 -9.75 -2.43
N ARG A 15 -12.79 -9.45 -3.29
CA ARG A 15 -11.51 -10.17 -3.35
C ARG A 15 -10.36 -9.30 -2.89
N MET A 16 -9.40 -9.92 -2.24
CA MET A 16 -8.11 -9.30 -1.96
C MET A 16 -7.31 -9.24 -3.27
N VAL A 17 -6.93 -8.02 -3.67
CA VAL A 17 -6.22 -7.73 -4.92
C VAL A 17 -4.75 -7.38 -4.70
N GLY A 18 -4.34 -7.27 -3.46
CA GLY A 18 -2.98 -6.99 -3.03
C GLY A 18 -2.90 -6.86 -1.53
N VAL A 19 -1.71 -6.64 -1.03
CA VAL A 19 -1.47 -6.28 0.38
C VAL A 19 -0.39 -5.21 0.45
N GLU A 20 -0.46 -4.34 1.44
CA GLU A 20 0.62 -3.44 1.82
C GLU A 20 1.44 -4.04 2.95
N ALA A 21 2.76 -4.10 2.78
CA ALA A 21 3.71 -4.56 3.78
C ALA A 21 4.20 -3.40 4.63
N LEU A 22 3.84 -3.42 5.88
CA LEU A 22 4.08 -2.36 6.84
C LEU A 22 5.11 -2.79 7.88
N MET A 23 6.23 -2.10 7.95
CA MET A 23 7.27 -2.39 8.93
C MET A 23 6.77 -2.23 10.37
N ARG A 24 7.20 -3.15 11.23
CA ARG A 24 6.96 -3.12 12.68
C ARG A 24 8.27 -3.40 13.41
N TRP A 25 8.57 -2.62 14.42
CA TRP A 25 9.72 -2.89 15.27
C TRP A 25 9.27 -3.68 16.50
N GLN A 26 9.63 -4.96 16.51
CA GLN A 26 9.38 -5.81 17.66
C GLN A 26 10.56 -5.69 18.65
N ARG A 27 10.28 -5.11 19.81
CA ARG A 27 11.24 -4.98 20.92
C ARG A 27 10.80 -5.88 22.08
N GLY A 28 11.36 -7.07 22.14
CA GLY A 28 10.86 -8.10 23.04
C GLY A 28 9.40 -8.46 22.71
N ASN A 29 8.51 -8.29 23.68
CA ASN A 29 7.07 -8.55 23.51
C ASN A 29 6.26 -7.31 23.07
N GLN A 30 6.91 -6.18 22.85
CA GLN A 30 6.25 -4.93 22.46
C GLN A 30 6.49 -4.60 20.99
N LEU A 31 5.43 -4.19 20.30
CA LEU A 31 5.52 -3.58 18.98
C LEU A 31 5.64 -2.05 19.15
N VAL A 32 6.75 -1.51 18.67
CA VAL A 32 6.99 -0.05 18.65
C VAL A 32 6.28 0.52 17.42
N SER A 33 5.62 1.66 17.59
CA SER A 33 4.88 2.34 16.53
C SER A 33 5.80 2.81 15.41
N PRO A 34 5.42 2.66 14.11
CA PRO A 34 6.15 3.29 13.00
C PRO A 34 6.38 4.78 13.19
N ALA A 35 5.43 5.50 13.76
CA ALA A 35 5.56 6.93 14.06
C ALA A 35 6.71 7.28 15.03
N GLU A 36 7.17 6.31 15.83
CA GLU A 36 8.30 6.51 16.74
C GLU A 36 9.64 6.18 16.07
N PHE A 37 9.73 5.08 15.30
CA PHE A 37 11.02 4.61 14.81
C PHE A 37 11.35 5.06 13.39
N ILE A 38 10.36 5.30 12.52
CA ILE A 38 10.61 5.74 11.12
C ILE A 38 11.36 7.08 11.09
N PRO A 39 10.93 8.15 11.82
CA PRO A 39 11.67 9.42 11.82
C PRO A 39 13.12 9.26 12.32
N LEU A 40 13.34 8.37 13.30
CA LEU A 40 14.69 8.07 13.78
C LEU A 40 15.52 7.34 12.73
N ALA A 41 14.94 6.35 12.05
CA ALA A 41 15.62 5.63 10.99
C ALA A 41 15.95 6.53 9.78
N GLU A 42 15.08 7.47 9.45
CA GLU A 42 15.33 8.49 8.41
C GLU A 42 16.48 9.42 8.81
N SER A 43 16.47 9.95 10.02
CA SER A 43 17.51 10.87 10.50
C SER A 43 18.90 10.24 10.60
N THR A 44 18.95 8.93 10.85
CA THR A 44 20.20 8.15 10.95
C THR A 44 20.63 7.49 9.64
N GLY A 45 19.78 7.50 8.61
CA GLY A 45 20.02 6.82 7.33
C GLY A 45 19.73 5.30 7.35
N LEU A 46 19.37 4.74 8.50
CA LEU A 46 19.02 3.32 8.63
C LEU A 46 17.77 2.93 7.83
N ILE A 47 16.94 3.90 7.49
CA ILE A 47 15.73 3.65 6.69
C ILE A 47 16.04 2.97 5.35
N ASN A 48 17.20 3.25 4.75
CA ASN A 48 17.60 2.66 3.48
C ASN A 48 17.81 1.15 3.60
N GLU A 49 18.60 0.71 4.58
CA GLU A 49 18.82 -0.72 4.85
C GLU A 49 17.53 -1.44 5.25
N MET A 50 16.72 -0.78 6.07
CA MET A 50 15.42 -1.31 6.50
C MET A 50 14.45 -1.49 5.34
N SER A 51 14.43 -0.58 4.37
CA SER A 51 13.56 -0.66 3.20
C SER A 51 14.01 -1.77 2.24
N LEU A 52 15.30 -1.92 1.99
CA LEU A 52 15.82 -3.03 1.19
C LEU A 52 15.57 -4.38 1.86
N TRP A 53 15.68 -4.44 3.19
CA TRP A 53 15.27 -5.62 3.96
C TRP A 53 13.77 -5.90 3.79
N ALA A 54 12.93 -4.88 3.88
CA ALA A 54 11.47 -5.02 3.73
C ALA A 54 11.09 -5.53 2.33
N ILE A 55 11.75 -5.03 1.27
CA ILE A 55 11.58 -5.51 -0.10
C ILE A 55 11.95 -7.01 -0.20
N GLY A 56 13.07 -7.42 0.39
CA GLY A 56 13.49 -8.83 0.39
C GLY A 56 12.51 -9.74 1.15
N GLU A 57 12.00 -9.27 2.29
CA GLU A 57 11.01 -10.00 3.09
C GLU A 57 9.67 -10.11 2.35
N ALA A 58 9.20 -9.01 1.72
CA ALA A 58 7.99 -8.99 0.91
C ALA A 58 8.10 -9.94 -0.31
N ALA A 59 9.22 -9.91 -1.03
CA ALA A 59 9.47 -10.81 -2.15
C ALA A 59 9.42 -12.29 -1.72
N ARG A 60 10.06 -12.64 -0.62
CA ARG A 60 10.01 -14.00 -0.07
C ARG A 60 8.61 -14.41 0.35
N GLN A 61 7.86 -13.50 0.98
CA GLN A 61 6.48 -13.75 1.39
C GLN A 61 5.55 -13.92 0.18
N ALA A 62 5.71 -13.11 -0.86
CA ALA A 62 4.95 -13.24 -2.10
C ALA A 62 5.12 -14.63 -2.72
N LYS A 63 6.36 -15.12 -2.81
CA LYS A 63 6.65 -16.47 -3.27
C LYS A 63 5.99 -17.56 -2.44
N GLN A 64 6.02 -17.42 -1.11
CA GLN A 64 5.38 -18.37 -0.22
C GLN A 64 3.86 -18.43 -0.44
N TRP A 65 3.20 -17.28 -0.51
CA TRP A 65 1.76 -17.22 -0.72
C TRP A 65 1.36 -17.68 -2.12
N GLN A 66 2.17 -17.38 -3.14
CA GLN A 66 1.94 -17.91 -4.48
C GLN A 66 2.01 -19.44 -4.50
N ALA A 67 3.01 -20.03 -3.86
CA ALA A 67 3.19 -21.48 -3.82
C ALA A 67 2.11 -22.19 -3.00
N GLN A 68 1.66 -21.58 -1.90
CA GLN A 68 0.70 -22.21 -0.98
C GLN A 68 -0.76 -21.99 -1.37
N PHE A 69 -1.09 -20.82 -1.91
CA PHE A 69 -2.47 -20.38 -2.11
C PHE A 69 -2.76 -19.94 -3.55
N GLY A 70 -1.78 -19.97 -4.46
CA GLY A 70 -1.93 -19.41 -5.79
C GLY A 70 -2.15 -17.90 -5.79
N PHE A 71 -1.72 -17.21 -4.73
CA PHE A 71 -1.85 -15.75 -4.62
C PHE A 71 -0.97 -15.05 -5.66
N ASP A 72 -1.60 -14.47 -6.67
CA ASP A 72 -0.95 -13.82 -7.80
C ASP A 72 -1.19 -12.30 -7.80
N ALA A 73 -1.15 -11.70 -6.60
CA ALA A 73 -1.28 -10.26 -6.41
C ALA A 73 0.03 -9.67 -5.87
N SER A 74 0.20 -8.35 -6.01
CA SER A 74 1.40 -7.66 -5.54
C SER A 74 1.42 -7.50 -4.02
N ILE A 75 2.64 -7.46 -3.48
CA ILE A 75 2.91 -6.93 -2.14
C ILE A 75 3.54 -5.56 -2.30
N ALA A 76 2.85 -4.55 -1.82
CA ALA A 76 3.32 -3.18 -1.85
C ALA A 76 4.27 -2.90 -0.68
N VAL A 77 5.35 -2.18 -0.95
CA VAL A 77 6.37 -1.79 0.04
C VAL A 77 6.68 -0.31 -0.10
N ASN A 78 6.64 0.40 1.00
CA ASN A 78 7.01 1.80 1.07
C ASN A 78 8.50 2.03 0.73
N LEU A 79 8.78 2.87 -0.25
CA LEU A 79 10.11 3.23 -0.71
C LEU A 79 10.42 4.70 -0.39
N PRO A 80 11.29 4.98 0.59
CA PRO A 80 11.69 6.33 0.91
C PRO A 80 12.39 7.00 -0.28
N SER A 81 12.03 8.25 -0.57
CA SER A 81 12.64 9.01 -1.68
C SER A 81 14.17 9.09 -1.61
N ARG A 82 14.73 9.07 -0.40
CA ARG A 82 16.17 9.06 -0.16
C ARG A 82 16.91 7.86 -0.75
N LEU A 83 16.22 6.72 -0.98
CA LEU A 83 16.83 5.56 -1.63
C LEU A 83 17.20 5.84 -3.09
N PHE A 84 16.53 6.75 -3.76
CA PHE A 84 16.88 7.13 -5.14
C PHE A 84 18.18 7.92 -5.25
N GLU A 85 18.75 8.40 -4.14
CA GLU A 85 20.10 8.97 -4.10
C GLU A 85 21.20 7.91 -4.28
N GLN A 86 20.85 6.61 -4.23
CA GLN A 86 21.78 5.49 -4.43
C GLN A 86 21.78 5.06 -5.90
N ASP A 87 22.92 5.18 -6.57
CA ASP A 87 23.09 4.84 -7.99
C ASP A 87 22.78 3.36 -8.31
N ASP A 88 22.91 2.47 -7.33
CA ASP A 88 22.75 1.03 -7.46
C ASP A 88 21.39 0.49 -6.98
N LEU A 89 20.44 1.35 -6.60
CA LEU A 89 19.11 0.96 -6.09
C LEU A 89 18.43 -0.08 -6.98
N VAL A 90 18.36 0.20 -8.29
CA VAL A 90 17.69 -0.70 -9.24
C VAL A 90 18.38 -2.07 -9.28
N ALA A 91 19.71 -2.08 -9.31
CA ALA A 91 20.49 -3.32 -9.30
C ALA A 91 20.30 -4.12 -8.01
N GLN A 92 20.19 -3.45 -6.87
CA GLN A 92 19.90 -4.10 -5.59
C GLN A 92 18.52 -4.75 -5.59
N ILE A 93 17.47 -4.07 -6.10
CA ILE A 93 16.12 -4.62 -6.21
C ILE A 93 16.10 -5.80 -7.20
N GLU A 94 16.73 -5.68 -8.37
CA GLU A 94 16.88 -6.78 -9.34
C GLU A 94 17.55 -8.00 -8.68
N CYS A 95 18.63 -7.80 -7.92
CA CYS A 95 19.33 -8.85 -7.20
C CYS A 95 18.42 -9.54 -6.15
N ILE A 96 17.62 -8.76 -5.41
CA ILE A 96 16.66 -9.31 -4.45
C ILE A 96 15.62 -10.18 -5.16
N LEU A 97 15.00 -9.70 -6.24
CA LEU A 97 13.99 -10.43 -6.99
C LEU A 97 14.56 -11.74 -7.58
N GLN A 98 15.78 -11.70 -8.10
CA GLN A 98 16.49 -12.89 -8.62
C GLN A 98 16.83 -13.88 -7.50
N ARG A 99 17.36 -13.41 -6.38
CA ARG A 99 17.70 -14.25 -5.23
C ARG A 99 16.48 -14.97 -4.65
N GLU A 100 15.37 -14.27 -4.51
CA GLU A 100 14.11 -14.85 -4.01
C GLU A 100 13.37 -15.64 -5.10
N ALA A 101 13.80 -15.56 -6.37
CA ALA A 101 13.19 -16.20 -7.54
C ALA A 101 11.67 -15.90 -7.62
N VAL A 102 11.32 -14.63 -7.55
CA VAL A 102 9.93 -14.12 -7.62
C VAL A 102 9.77 -13.24 -8.84
N SER A 103 8.56 -13.24 -9.43
CA SER A 103 8.22 -12.32 -10.52
C SER A 103 8.29 -10.88 -10.05
N PRO A 104 8.87 -9.94 -10.82
CA PRO A 104 8.86 -8.52 -10.48
C PRO A 104 7.44 -7.96 -10.26
N ARG A 105 6.44 -8.51 -10.93
CA ARG A 105 5.02 -8.11 -10.75
C ARG A 105 4.43 -8.44 -9.38
N ALA A 106 5.09 -9.32 -8.61
CA ALA A 106 4.69 -9.61 -7.24
C ALA A 106 5.11 -8.50 -6.25
N LEU A 107 5.89 -7.51 -6.72
CA LEU A 107 6.32 -6.37 -5.93
C LEU A 107 5.73 -5.07 -6.49
N GLU A 108 5.19 -4.26 -5.61
CA GLU A 108 4.79 -2.88 -5.85
C GLU A 108 5.61 -1.97 -4.94
N LEU A 109 6.08 -0.84 -5.44
CA LEU A 109 6.82 0.14 -4.66
C LEU A 109 5.98 1.40 -4.50
N GLU A 110 5.71 1.76 -3.26
CA GLU A 110 4.93 2.94 -2.90
C GLU A 110 5.85 4.11 -2.56
N ILE A 111 5.63 5.25 -3.21
CA ILE A 111 6.44 6.45 -3.04
C ILE A 111 5.50 7.59 -2.69
N THR A 112 5.74 8.28 -1.59
CA THR A 112 4.91 9.42 -1.21
C THR A 112 5.01 10.55 -2.23
N GLU A 113 3.90 11.24 -2.50
CA GLU A 113 3.85 12.40 -3.39
C GLU A 113 4.93 13.42 -3.04
N THR A 114 5.01 13.79 -1.75
CA THR A 114 6.00 14.76 -1.26
C THR A 114 7.43 14.28 -1.45
N GLY A 115 7.69 12.97 -1.28
CA GLY A 115 9.01 12.38 -1.48
C GLY A 115 9.45 12.46 -2.94
N LEU A 116 8.54 12.18 -3.87
CA LEU A 116 8.78 12.25 -5.30
C LEU A 116 9.08 13.69 -5.77
N MET A 117 8.38 14.68 -5.22
CA MET A 117 8.54 16.09 -5.64
C MET A 117 9.85 16.73 -5.18
N LYS A 118 10.60 16.14 -4.25
CA LYS A 118 11.89 16.68 -3.79
C LYS A 118 12.96 16.67 -4.88
N ASP A 119 13.04 15.60 -5.65
CA ASP A 119 13.99 15.46 -6.77
C ASP A 119 13.38 14.61 -7.89
N LEU A 120 12.40 15.17 -8.57
CA LEU A 120 11.71 14.46 -9.64
C LEU A 120 12.65 14.02 -10.77
N GLN A 121 13.62 14.88 -11.15
CA GLN A 121 14.52 14.57 -12.26
C GLN A 121 15.49 13.43 -11.94
N GLY A 122 15.94 13.33 -10.70
CA GLY A 122 16.81 12.24 -10.23
C GLY A 122 16.07 10.90 -10.11
N VAL A 123 14.78 10.94 -9.74
CA VAL A 123 14.00 9.74 -9.46
C VAL A 123 13.46 9.06 -10.72
N VAL A 124 13.03 9.83 -11.74
CA VAL A 124 12.37 9.29 -12.95
C VAL A 124 13.17 8.20 -13.68
N PRO A 125 14.49 8.30 -13.88
CA PRO A 125 15.26 7.24 -14.54
C PRO A 125 15.17 5.90 -13.80
N SER A 126 15.30 5.91 -12.47
CA SER A 126 15.21 4.70 -11.64
C SER A 126 13.81 4.10 -11.67
N LEU A 127 12.76 4.93 -11.58
CA LEU A 127 11.37 4.48 -11.71
C LEU A 127 11.11 3.84 -13.08
N THR A 128 11.60 4.47 -14.15
CA THR A 128 11.46 3.93 -15.50
C THR A 128 12.11 2.56 -15.63
N ARG A 129 13.30 2.41 -15.07
CA ARG A 129 14.00 1.13 -15.10
C ARG A 129 13.27 0.05 -14.28
N LEU A 130 12.80 0.38 -13.07
CA LEU A 130 12.02 -0.54 -12.23
C LEU A 130 10.72 -0.98 -12.93
N ASN A 131 10.02 -0.05 -13.56
CA ASN A 131 8.82 -0.38 -14.33
C ASN A 131 9.13 -1.27 -15.54
N GLN A 132 10.24 -1.02 -16.27
CA GLN A 132 10.67 -1.85 -17.40
C GLN A 132 10.96 -3.30 -17.03
N ILE A 133 11.48 -3.56 -15.84
CA ILE A 133 11.68 -4.92 -15.34
C ILE A 133 10.39 -5.57 -14.83
N GLY A 134 9.31 -4.78 -14.70
CA GLY A 134 7.97 -5.27 -14.35
C GLY A 134 7.54 -5.03 -12.91
N VAL A 135 8.29 -4.25 -12.13
CA VAL A 135 7.88 -3.79 -10.78
C VAL A 135 6.81 -2.72 -10.94
N GLU A 136 5.71 -2.84 -10.23
CA GLU A 136 4.65 -1.84 -10.20
C GLU A 136 5.04 -0.67 -9.28
N ILE A 137 4.59 0.54 -9.63
CA ILE A 137 4.90 1.75 -8.87
C ILE A 137 3.60 2.50 -8.59
N SER A 138 3.39 2.86 -7.34
CA SER A 138 2.25 3.66 -6.88
C SER A 138 2.72 4.95 -6.19
N ILE A 139 1.88 5.98 -6.31
CA ILE A 139 2.05 7.22 -5.54
C ILE A 139 1.16 7.14 -4.32
N ASP A 140 1.79 7.29 -3.16
CA ASP A 140 1.15 7.29 -1.85
C ASP A 140 0.88 8.71 -1.34
N ASP A 141 -0.06 8.85 -0.39
CA ASP A 141 -0.49 10.11 0.24
C ASP A 141 -0.92 11.18 -0.81
N PHE A 142 -1.50 10.75 -1.94
CA PHE A 142 -1.83 11.65 -3.04
C PHE A 142 -2.89 12.69 -2.67
N GLY A 143 -2.60 13.95 -3.02
CA GLY A 143 -3.44 15.11 -2.74
C GLY A 143 -3.02 15.93 -1.53
N THR A 144 -2.04 15.47 -0.74
CA THR A 144 -1.52 16.20 0.43
C THR A 144 -0.43 17.20 0.06
N GLY A 145 0.14 17.08 -1.15
CA GLY A 145 1.24 17.90 -1.66
C GLY A 145 0.82 18.89 -2.75
N TYR A 146 1.80 19.58 -3.31
CA TYR A 146 1.65 20.50 -4.45
C TYR A 146 1.97 19.78 -5.77
N SER A 147 1.11 18.85 -6.20
CA SER A 147 1.32 18.19 -7.48
C SER A 147 1.10 19.12 -8.66
N SER A 148 2.10 19.29 -9.49
CA SER A 148 1.86 19.72 -10.85
C SER A 148 1.36 18.53 -11.67
N LEU A 149 0.14 18.58 -12.14
CA LEU A 149 -0.48 17.53 -12.97
C LEU A 149 0.37 17.14 -14.19
N ALA A 150 1.22 18.05 -14.65
CA ALA A 150 2.10 17.81 -15.80
C ALA A 150 3.11 16.67 -15.56
N TYR A 151 3.52 16.44 -14.32
CA TYR A 151 4.49 15.37 -14.03
C TYR A 151 3.86 13.99 -14.01
N LEU A 152 2.62 13.86 -13.52
CA LEU A 152 1.94 12.58 -13.47
C LEU A 152 1.85 11.89 -14.83
N THR A 153 1.70 12.68 -15.90
CA THR A 153 1.61 12.15 -17.27
C THR A 153 2.91 11.55 -17.77
N SER A 154 4.05 11.91 -17.17
CA SER A 154 5.38 11.43 -17.56
C SER A 154 5.95 10.33 -16.67
N LEU A 155 5.31 10.07 -15.53
CA LEU A 155 5.76 9.06 -14.59
C LEU A 155 5.33 7.65 -14.99
N PRO A 156 6.21 6.65 -14.85
CA PRO A 156 5.89 5.25 -15.13
C PRO A 156 5.17 4.61 -13.95
N ILE A 157 4.03 5.18 -13.55
CA ILE A 157 3.23 4.73 -12.41
C ILE A 157 2.00 3.95 -12.89
N SER A 158 1.50 3.07 -12.05
CA SER A 158 0.32 2.24 -12.31
C SER A 158 -0.87 2.57 -11.40
N GLU A 159 -0.61 3.26 -10.28
CA GLU A 159 -1.61 3.41 -9.22
C GLU A 159 -1.44 4.72 -8.45
N LEU A 160 -2.58 5.29 -8.00
CA LEU A 160 -2.66 6.40 -7.04
C LEU A 160 -3.40 5.95 -5.78
N LYS A 161 -2.83 6.24 -4.61
CA LYS A 161 -3.46 6.00 -3.32
C LYS A 161 -4.00 7.32 -2.77
N ILE A 162 -5.30 7.39 -2.53
CA ILE A 162 -5.95 8.55 -1.93
C ILE A 162 -5.66 8.52 -0.43
N ASP A 163 -5.01 9.58 0.08
CA ASP A 163 -4.66 9.68 1.49
C ASP A 163 -5.91 9.65 2.40
N ARG A 164 -5.74 9.00 3.53
CA ARG A 164 -6.78 8.81 4.55
C ARG A 164 -7.42 10.11 5.04
N SER A 165 -6.71 11.25 4.98
CA SER A 165 -7.27 12.54 5.43
C SER A 165 -8.45 12.97 4.58
N PHE A 166 -8.48 12.62 3.28
CA PHE A 166 -9.61 12.87 2.40
C PHE A 166 -10.74 11.86 2.58
N VAL A 167 -10.41 10.63 2.98
CA VAL A 167 -11.39 9.56 3.19
C VAL A 167 -12.10 9.71 4.53
N ARG A 168 -11.39 10.18 5.57
CA ARG A 168 -11.93 10.32 6.93
C ARG A 168 -13.22 11.12 6.97
N ASP A 169 -13.24 12.27 6.30
CA ASP A 169 -14.35 13.21 6.33
C ASP A 169 -15.31 13.04 5.12
N LEU A 170 -15.17 11.90 4.41
CA LEU A 170 -15.94 11.61 3.20
C LEU A 170 -17.42 11.35 3.53
N GLY A 171 -18.30 12.06 2.83
CA GLY A 171 -19.75 12.00 3.06
C GLY A 171 -20.26 12.98 4.10
N GLU A 172 -19.41 13.62 4.91
CA GLU A 172 -19.82 14.61 5.90
C GLU A 172 -20.05 16.00 5.27
N THR A 173 -19.25 16.34 4.27
CA THR A 173 -19.36 17.63 3.56
C THR A 173 -19.30 17.44 2.03
N PRO A 174 -19.98 18.29 1.24
CA PRO A 174 -19.85 18.25 -0.21
C PRO A 174 -18.42 18.48 -0.70
N GLN A 175 -17.61 19.25 0.04
CA GLN A 175 -16.24 19.58 -0.30
C GLN A 175 -15.31 18.35 -0.22
N SER A 176 -15.46 17.50 0.81
CA SER A 176 -14.65 16.27 0.94
C SER A 176 -14.86 15.32 -0.24
N SER A 177 -16.12 15.13 -0.65
CA SER A 177 -16.45 14.31 -1.82
C SER A 177 -15.96 14.91 -3.14
N ALA A 178 -15.91 16.25 -3.26
CA ALA A 178 -15.43 16.90 -4.49
C ALA A 178 -13.94 16.67 -4.73
N VAL A 179 -13.09 16.71 -3.67
CA VAL A 179 -11.65 16.44 -3.79
C VAL A 179 -11.41 14.99 -4.21
N VAL A 180 -12.05 14.04 -3.53
CA VAL A 180 -11.91 12.62 -3.86
C VAL A 180 -12.40 12.34 -5.29
N SER A 181 -13.52 12.92 -5.70
CA SER A 181 -14.04 12.80 -7.06
C SER A 181 -13.04 13.34 -8.10
N ALA A 182 -12.39 14.46 -7.83
CA ALA A 182 -11.38 15.04 -8.73
C ALA A 182 -10.16 14.13 -8.87
N ILE A 183 -9.67 13.54 -7.76
CA ILE A 183 -8.54 12.59 -7.79
C ILE A 183 -8.92 11.34 -8.61
N ILE A 184 -10.10 10.78 -8.39
CA ILE A 184 -10.57 9.60 -9.13
C ILE A 184 -10.70 9.92 -10.63
N ALA A 185 -11.27 11.08 -10.98
CA ALA A 185 -11.40 11.50 -12.37
C ALA A 185 -10.04 11.68 -13.06
N LEU A 186 -9.07 12.28 -12.35
CA LEU A 186 -7.70 12.45 -12.82
C LEU A 186 -7.03 11.11 -13.08
N ALA A 187 -7.05 10.20 -12.11
CA ALA A 187 -6.43 8.88 -12.25
C ALA A 187 -7.05 8.11 -13.41
N ARG A 188 -8.37 8.14 -13.55
CA ARG A 188 -9.07 7.53 -14.69
C ARG A 188 -8.64 8.12 -16.04
N ALA A 189 -8.48 9.45 -16.12
CA ALA A 189 -8.02 10.12 -17.34
C ALA A 189 -6.59 9.72 -17.72
N LEU A 190 -5.76 9.38 -16.72
CA LEU A 190 -4.39 8.90 -16.90
C LEU A 190 -4.27 7.39 -17.06
N GLY A 191 -5.36 6.64 -16.97
CA GLY A 191 -5.35 5.17 -17.02
C GLY A 191 -4.77 4.49 -15.79
N LEU A 192 -4.74 5.19 -14.64
CA LEU A 192 -4.20 4.69 -13.39
C LEU A 192 -5.27 4.01 -12.54
N ARG A 193 -4.89 2.99 -11.78
CA ARG A 193 -5.72 2.44 -10.71
C ARG A 193 -5.82 3.43 -9.56
N VAL A 194 -6.90 3.36 -8.79
CA VAL A 194 -7.08 4.18 -7.59
C VAL A 194 -7.37 3.29 -6.41
N ILE A 195 -6.66 3.52 -5.32
CA ILE A 195 -6.94 2.91 -4.01
C ILE A 195 -7.31 4.00 -3.02
N ALA A 196 -8.36 3.78 -2.25
CA ALA A 196 -8.70 4.64 -1.13
C ALA A 196 -8.18 4.04 0.17
N GLU A 197 -7.45 4.85 0.93
CA GLU A 197 -6.86 4.45 2.19
C GLU A 197 -7.67 4.93 3.41
N GLY A 198 -7.46 4.23 4.53
CA GLY A 198 -8.09 4.62 5.79
C GLY A 198 -9.61 4.50 5.81
N VAL A 199 -10.16 3.58 5.00
CA VAL A 199 -11.60 3.31 5.02
C VAL A 199 -11.98 2.60 6.32
N GLU A 200 -12.79 3.25 7.15
CA GLU A 200 -13.17 2.76 8.48
C GLU A 200 -14.67 2.43 8.59
N THR A 201 -15.51 2.97 7.70
CA THR A 201 -16.96 2.78 7.75
C THR A 201 -17.54 2.33 6.41
N THR A 202 -18.68 1.62 6.46
CA THR A 202 -19.44 1.23 5.28
C THR A 202 -19.91 2.45 4.48
N ALA A 203 -20.30 3.52 5.17
CA ALA A 203 -20.71 4.77 4.52
C ALA A 203 -19.60 5.39 3.66
N GLN A 204 -18.35 5.42 4.15
CA GLN A 204 -17.20 5.86 3.36
C GLN A 204 -17.01 4.98 2.12
N MET A 205 -17.06 3.66 2.30
CA MET A 205 -16.93 2.69 1.21
C MET A 205 -18.02 2.88 0.13
N GLU A 206 -19.27 3.09 0.53
CA GLU A 206 -20.39 3.32 -0.40
C GLU A 206 -20.22 4.60 -1.22
N VAL A 207 -19.77 5.69 -0.58
CA VAL A 207 -19.46 6.94 -1.28
C VAL A 207 -18.32 6.72 -2.27
N LEU A 208 -17.20 6.09 -1.86
CA LEU A 208 -16.07 5.76 -2.74
C LEU A 208 -16.52 4.92 -3.93
N TYR A 209 -17.34 3.90 -3.68
CA TYR A 209 -17.91 3.06 -4.73
C TYR A 209 -18.73 3.87 -5.74
N SER A 210 -19.60 4.77 -5.25
CA SER A 210 -20.43 5.64 -6.10
C SER A 210 -19.60 6.60 -6.95
N LEU A 211 -18.43 7.04 -6.45
CA LEU A 211 -17.49 7.89 -7.17
C LEU A 211 -16.60 7.10 -8.16
N GLY A 212 -16.65 5.76 -8.11
CA GLY A 212 -15.90 4.87 -9.01
C GLY A 212 -14.52 4.46 -8.48
N CYS A 213 -14.24 4.62 -7.20
CA CYS A 213 -13.13 3.98 -6.52
C CYS A 213 -13.59 2.62 -5.98
N HIS A 214 -12.97 1.56 -6.47
CA HIS A 214 -13.40 0.19 -6.17
C HIS A 214 -12.39 -0.62 -5.37
N ILE A 215 -11.16 -0.13 -5.23
CA ILE A 215 -10.16 -0.76 -4.38
C ILE A 215 -10.01 0.07 -3.12
N CYS A 216 -10.18 -0.57 -1.98
CA CYS A 216 -10.18 0.07 -0.68
C CYS A 216 -9.25 -0.66 0.29
N GLN A 217 -8.61 0.11 1.15
CA GLN A 217 -7.79 -0.36 2.25
C GLN A 217 -8.16 0.38 3.53
N GLY A 218 -8.28 -0.32 4.65
CA GLY A 218 -8.60 0.34 5.91
C GLY A 218 -9.12 -0.62 6.97
N PHE A 219 -9.42 -0.05 8.15
CA PHE A 219 -9.83 -0.84 9.31
C PHE A 219 -11.24 -1.41 9.19
N LEU A 220 -12.02 -0.94 8.23
CA LEU A 220 -13.29 -1.58 7.87
C LEU A 220 -13.07 -3.05 7.48
N PHE A 221 -12.00 -3.35 6.77
CA PHE A 221 -11.69 -4.69 6.27
C PHE A 221 -10.76 -5.43 7.23
N ALA A 222 -9.58 -4.86 7.49
CA ALA A 222 -8.60 -5.44 8.40
C ALA A 222 -7.58 -4.40 8.88
N ARG A 223 -7.07 -4.62 10.09
CA ARG A 223 -5.85 -3.95 10.56
C ARG A 223 -4.61 -4.65 9.97
N PRO A 224 -3.46 -3.96 9.89
CA PRO A 224 -2.22 -4.63 9.55
C PRO A 224 -1.94 -5.83 10.47
N MET A 225 -1.72 -7.01 9.88
CA MET A 225 -1.63 -8.27 10.62
C MET A 225 -0.40 -9.07 10.20
N PRO A 226 0.11 -10.01 11.03
CA PRO A 226 1.18 -10.91 10.66
C PRO A 226 0.82 -11.80 9.46
N ALA A 227 1.85 -12.22 8.69
CA ALA A 227 1.69 -13.06 7.50
C ALA A 227 0.82 -14.32 7.73
N ALA A 228 0.92 -14.94 8.91
CA ALA A 228 0.13 -16.12 9.25
C ALA A 228 -1.38 -15.86 9.30
N GLN A 229 -1.79 -14.65 9.70
CA GLN A 229 -3.21 -14.28 9.70
C GLN A 229 -3.73 -14.01 8.29
N VAL A 230 -2.91 -13.39 7.42
CA VAL A 230 -3.25 -13.23 6.00
C VAL A 230 -3.37 -14.60 5.32
N ALA A 231 -2.50 -15.54 5.66
CA ALA A 231 -2.55 -16.91 5.16
C ALA A 231 -3.88 -17.60 5.53
N THR A 232 -4.40 -17.37 6.74
CA THR A 232 -5.73 -17.84 7.14
C THR A 232 -6.82 -17.26 6.24
N TRP A 233 -6.78 -15.97 5.99
CA TRP A 233 -7.69 -15.30 5.07
C TRP A 233 -7.65 -15.88 3.65
N LEU A 234 -6.43 -16.08 3.10
CA LEU A 234 -6.26 -16.68 1.77
C LEU A 234 -6.83 -18.10 1.72
N ASN A 235 -6.69 -18.85 2.79
CA ASN A 235 -7.22 -20.22 2.88
C ASN A 235 -8.76 -20.22 2.94
N GLU A 236 -9.37 -19.34 3.71
CA GLU A 236 -10.82 -19.19 3.80
C GLU A 236 -11.44 -18.81 2.44
N VAL A 237 -10.79 -17.91 1.71
CA VAL A 237 -11.20 -17.53 0.36
C VAL A 237 -11.11 -18.70 -0.63
N LEU A 238 -10.11 -19.56 -0.51
CA LEU A 238 -9.96 -20.75 -1.37
C LEU A 238 -10.98 -21.84 -1.06
N GLN A 239 -11.46 -21.90 0.20
CA GLN A 239 -12.41 -22.93 0.65
C GLN A 239 -13.88 -22.48 0.66
N GLY A 240 -14.14 -21.19 0.48
CA GLY A 240 -15.49 -20.62 0.56
C GLY A 240 -15.83 -19.70 -0.60
N ASP A 241 -17.09 -19.36 -0.73
CA ASP A 241 -17.65 -18.47 -1.78
C ASP A 241 -17.29 -16.98 -1.61
N GLY A 242 -16.00 -16.68 -1.48
CA GLY A 242 -15.49 -15.31 -1.36
C GLY A 242 -15.20 -14.87 0.07
N LEU A 243 -14.62 -13.66 0.22
CA LEU A 243 -14.39 -13.03 1.52
C LEU A 243 -15.63 -13.15 2.40
N PRO A 244 -15.49 -13.33 3.71
CA PRO A 244 -16.61 -13.22 4.62
C PRO A 244 -17.30 -11.90 4.27
N ARG A 245 -18.57 -11.96 3.89
CA ARG A 245 -19.37 -10.77 3.57
C ARG A 245 -19.16 -9.81 4.71
N VAL A 246 -18.83 -8.55 4.40
CA VAL A 246 -18.92 -7.46 5.38
C VAL A 246 -20.33 -7.57 5.96
N SER A 247 -20.46 -8.27 7.08
CA SER A 247 -21.77 -8.50 7.67
C SER A 247 -22.12 -7.23 8.43
N ASP A 248 -23.31 -6.71 8.22
CA ASP A 248 -23.87 -5.52 8.88
C ASP A 248 -23.88 -5.60 10.42
N THR A 249 -23.32 -6.63 11.05
CA THR A 249 -23.55 -6.91 12.46
C THR A 249 -22.37 -7.14 13.37
N ALA A 250 -21.11 -7.13 12.88
CA ALA A 250 -19.96 -7.09 13.80
C ALA A 250 -18.71 -6.58 13.09
N PRO A 251 -17.88 -5.72 13.73
CA PRO A 251 -16.54 -5.48 13.24
C PRO A 251 -15.80 -6.81 13.22
N LEU A 252 -15.16 -7.15 12.12
CA LEU A 252 -14.36 -8.38 11.94
C LEU A 252 -13.25 -8.54 12.98
N PHE A 253 -13.09 -7.55 13.88
CA PHE A 253 -12.18 -7.58 15.03
C PHE A 253 -12.79 -6.84 16.21
N PRO A 254 -12.53 -7.29 17.44
CA PRO A 254 -12.99 -6.59 18.64
C PRO A 254 -12.41 -5.17 18.68
N PRO A 255 -13.16 -4.19 19.19
CA PRO A 255 -12.66 -2.83 19.36
C PRO A 255 -11.40 -2.84 20.24
N PRO A 256 -10.50 -1.86 20.06
CA PRO A 256 -9.32 -1.74 20.90
C PRO A 256 -9.77 -1.67 22.36
N VAL A 257 -9.14 -2.46 23.22
CA VAL A 257 -9.33 -2.34 24.65
C VAL A 257 -8.92 -0.92 25.02
N SER A 258 -9.89 -0.11 25.40
CA SER A 258 -9.65 1.23 25.94
C SER A 258 -8.86 1.04 27.24
N THR A 259 -7.57 1.31 27.23
CA THR A 259 -6.83 1.56 28.45
C THR A 259 -7.32 2.89 29.00
N LEU A 260 -8.31 2.83 29.88
CA LEU A 260 -8.64 3.89 30.81
C LEU A 260 -7.50 4.05 31.82
N SER A 261 -7.20 5.32 32.06
CA SER A 261 -6.33 5.98 33.05
C SER A 261 -4.84 6.00 32.79
#